data_d9e7f0849a6e1c87d592dd0f057f424e
#
_entry.id   d9e7f0849a6e1c87d592dd0f057f424e
#
_cell.length_a   1.000
_cell.length_b   1.000
_cell.length_c   1.000
_cell.angle_alpha   90.00
_cell.angle_beta   90.00
_cell.angle_gamma   90.00
#
_symmetry.space_group_name_H-M   'P 1'
#
loop_
_entity.id
_entity.type
_entity.pdbx_description
1 polymer ?
#
loop_
_entity_poly.entity_id
_entity_poly.type
_entity_poly.pdbx_seq_one_letter_code
_entity_poly.pdbx_strand_id
1 'polypeptide(L)'
;GLAVMPFAIIILSGDQTVGPDWAGEVLVAIAFLLTGIGMHITQTVGLALAADKASKETRPRVVALLYFMFLFGMGVSAIVIGALLEDFSKLRLIQVVQGSAVLTLILNLIAVWRQERIIIIKNAMNKSEDRFFISWKKFISDRKSNSLIWVVFWGTLAFSMQDVLLEPYGGQILGLSVSDTTNLTGIWAIGALLGLALAANNSKKTISSVSNAMTALLLGIVGFSAIIFSSPMQFPFLYYLGTLFIGFGTGLFSVSLLIIAMALSSATKLGSGFVLGSWGASQAIGAGLGIAIGGIIRDIVNKMALNGYFGSTFENNSIGYIFVYHLEILFIFITLIALGMLSQELNKRKIKNNGQKSFGLTEIPS
;
A
#
# COMPACT_ATOMS: atom_id res chain seq x y z
N GLY A 1 -7.54 -18.86 -1.01
CA GLY A 1 -8.44 -17.73 -0.79
C GLY A 1 -9.31 -17.47 -2.00
N LEU A 2 -8.73 -17.17 -3.16
CA LEU A 2 -9.48 -16.92 -4.40
C LEU A 2 -10.41 -18.10 -4.80
N ALA A 3 -10.02 -19.34 -4.59
CA ALA A 3 -10.84 -20.49 -4.91
C ALA A 3 -12.08 -20.62 -3.99
N VAL A 4 -11.96 -20.19 -2.73
CA VAL A 4 -13.06 -20.26 -1.73
C VAL A 4 -13.98 -19.07 -1.82
N MET A 5 -13.46 -17.90 -2.24
CA MET A 5 -14.15 -16.61 -2.24
C MET A 5 -15.53 -16.62 -2.93
N PRO A 6 -15.73 -17.20 -4.14
CA PRO A 6 -17.03 -17.18 -4.80
C PRO A 6 -18.11 -17.94 -4.01
N PHE A 7 -17.74 -19.07 -3.41
CA PHE A 7 -18.67 -19.85 -2.58
C PHE A 7 -19.04 -19.11 -1.30
N ALA A 8 -18.06 -18.44 -0.68
CA ALA A 8 -18.29 -17.61 0.48
C ALA A 8 -19.30 -16.48 0.19
N ILE A 9 -19.18 -15.82 -0.98
CA ILE A 9 -20.09 -14.75 -1.41
C ILE A 9 -21.50 -15.31 -1.68
N ILE A 10 -21.63 -16.51 -2.26
CA ILE A 10 -22.94 -17.14 -2.50
C ILE A 10 -23.64 -17.44 -1.17
N ILE A 11 -22.91 -18.00 -0.20
CA ILE A 11 -23.45 -18.27 1.13
C ILE A 11 -23.89 -16.96 1.79
N LEU A 12 -23.10 -15.90 1.71
CA LEU A 12 -23.43 -14.58 2.24
C LEU A 12 -24.69 -13.99 1.58
N SER A 13 -24.89 -14.23 0.27
CA SER A 13 -26.08 -13.75 -0.46
C SER A 13 -27.39 -14.47 -0.12
N GLY A 14 -27.34 -15.50 0.72
CA GLY A 14 -28.52 -16.25 1.16
C GLY A 14 -29.10 -17.24 0.13
N ASP A 15 -28.44 -17.44 -1.00
CA ASP A 15 -28.95 -18.26 -2.11
C ASP A 15 -28.95 -19.78 -1.83
N GLN A 16 -28.25 -20.22 -0.75
CA GLN A 16 -28.19 -21.67 -0.43
C GLN A 16 -28.02 -21.93 1.08
N THR A 17 -28.89 -21.47 1.96
CA THR A 17 -28.59 -21.69 3.39
C THR A 17 -29.63 -22.47 4.17
N VAL A 18 -29.14 -23.63 4.62
CA VAL A 18 -29.46 -24.23 5.89
C VAL A 18 -28.20 -23.98 6.78
N GLY A 19 -28.15 -22.87 7.48
CA GLY A 19 -26.99 -22.53 8.34
C GLY A 19 -27.19 -21.23 9.11
N PRO A 20 -26.36 -20.95 10.13
CA PRO A 20 -26.45 -19.69 10.86
C PRO A 20 -26.03 -18.50 9.99
N ASP A 21 -26.73 -17.36 10.12
CA ASP A 21 -26.53 -16.15 9.30
C ASP A 21 -25.07 -15.63 9.29
N TRP A 22 -24.35 -15.80 10.39
CA TRP A 22 -22.96 -15.38 10.51
C TRP A 22 -21.96 -16.24 9.73
N ALA A 23 -22.33 -17.43 9.30
CA ALA A 23 -21.40 -18.36 8.63
C ALA A 23 -20.88 -17.82 7.29
N GLY A 24 -21.74 -17.14 6.52
CA GLY A 24 -21.35 -16.49 5.28
C GLY A 24 -20.33 -15.37 5.49
N GLU A 25 -20.57 -14.52 6.50
CA GLU A 25 -19.66 -13.40 6.85
C GLU A 25 -18.28 -13.90 7.26
N VAL A 26 -18.22 -14.93 8.12
CA VAL A 26 -16.95 -15.52 8.58
C VAL A 26 -16.20 -16.18 7.42
N LEU A 27 -16.91 -16.91 6.54
CA LEU A 27 -16.28 -17.58 5.41
C LEU A 27 -15.71 -16.57 4.40
N VAL A 28 -16.44 -15.47 4.13
CA VAL A 28 -15.98 -14.35 3.31
C VAL A 28 -14.74 -13.71 3.96
N ALA A 29 -14.78 -13.40 5.25
CA ALA A 29 -13.64 -12.83 5.96
C ALA A 29 -12.38 -13.73 5.88
N ILE A 30 -12.54 -15.05 6.05
CA ILE A 30 -11.44 -16.02 5.91
C ILE A 30 -10.90 -16.05 4.48
N ALA A 31 -11.77 -16.05 3.45
CA ALA A 31 -11.35 -16.06 2.05
C ALA A 31 -10.53 -14.82 1.68
N PHE A 32 -11.00 -13.64 2.09
CA PHE A 32 -10.26 -12.38 1.89
C PHE A 32 -8.95 -12.35 2.67
N LEU A 33 -8.94 -12.80 3.93
CA LEU A 33 -7.73 -12.88 4.76
C LEU A 33 -6.67 -13.78 4.12
N LEU A 34 -7.06 -14.98 3.66
CA LEU A 34 -6.15 -15.92 2.99
C LEU A 34 -5.58 -15.32 1.69
N THR A 35 -6.41 -14.64 0.90
CA THR A 35 -5.99 -13.98 -0.33
C THR A 35 -4.99 -12.86 -0.03
N GLY A 36 -5.30 -12.00 0.94
CA GLY A 36 -4.44 -10.90 1.37
C GLY A 36 -3.09 -11.38 1.92
N ILE A 37 -3.09 -12.38 2.80
CA ILE A 37 -1.86 -13.01 3.32
C ILE A 37 -1.02 -13.57 2.19
N GLY A 38 -1.62 -14.33 1.26
CA GLY A 38 -0.92 -14.91 0.11
C GLY A 38 -0.29 -13.84 -0.79
N MET A 39 -1.02 -12.77 -1.09
CA MET A 39 -0.53 -11.64 -1.88
C MET A 39 0.68 -10.97 -1.21
N HIS A 40 0.59 -10.64 0.07
CA HIS A 40 1.67 -9.97 0.79
C HIS A 40 2.90 -10.87 0.99
N ILE A 41 2.73 -12.17 1.22
CA ILE A 41 3.85 -13.11 1.27
C ILE A 41 4.57 -13.14 -0.08
N THR A 42 3.84 -13.29 -1.19
CA THR A 42 4.40 -13.32 -2.54
C THR A 42 5.15 -12.03 -2.86
N GLN A 43 4.56 -10.88 -2.55
CA GLN A 43 5.19 -9.57 -2.73
C GLN A 43 6.48 -9.42 -1.92
N THR A 44 6.44 -9.75 -0.63
CA THR A 44 7.59 -9.60 0.29
C THR A 44 8.75 -10.51 -0.10
N VAL A 45 8.46 -11.79 -0.38
CA VAL A 45 9.47 -12.78 -0.78
C VAL A 45 10.04 -12.44 -2.15
N GLY A 46 9.20 -12.03 -3.11
CA GLY A 46 9.64 -11.61 -4.44
C GLY A 46 10.56 -10.39 -4.39
N LEU A 47 10.22 -9.39 -3.59
CA LEU A 47 11.06 -8.20 -3.39
C LEU A 47 12.40 -8.54 -2.72
N ALA A 48 12.37 -9.39 -1.69
CA ALA A 48 13.58 -9.82 -0.99
C ALA A 48 14.52 -10.57 -1.94
N LEU A 49 13.99 -11.55 -2.69
CA LEU A 49 14.75 -12.33 -3.67
C LEU A 49 15.36 -11.43 -4.75
N ALA A 50 14.58 -10.51 -5.30
CA ALA A 50 15.06 -9.56 -6.30
C ALA A 50 16.14 -8.63 -5.76
N ALA A 51 15.97 -8.13 -4.52
CA ALA A 51 16.97 -7.29 -3.86
C ALA A 51 18.27 -8.05 -3.56
N ASP A 52 18.21 -9.33 -3.24
CA ASP A 52 19.40 -10.15 -2.94
C ASP A 52 20.17 -10.53 -4.22
N LYS A 53 19.47 -10.78 -5.32
CA LYS A 53 20.10 -11.13 -6.61
C LYS A 53 20.60 -9.93 -7.41
N ALA A 54 20.07 -8.74 -7.18
CA ALA A 54 20.47 -7.54 -7.88
C ALA A 54 21.75 -6.95 -7.28
N SER A 55 22.67 -6.43 -8.12
CA SER A 55 23.81 -5.63 -7.67
C SER A 55 23.33 -4.38 -6.94
N LYS A 56 24.19 -3.78 -6.09
CA LYS A 56 23.84 -2.56 -5.33
C LYS A 56 23.40 -1.42 -6.25
N GLU A 57 23.99 -1.32 -7.44
CA GLU A 57 23.72 -0.28 -8.44
C GLU A 57 22.39 -0.52 -9.19
N THR A 58 22.05 -1.79 -9.45
CA THR A 58 20.86 -2.15 -10.24
C THR A 58 19.63 -2.41 -9.38
N ARG A 59 19.79 -2.65 -8.09
CA ARG A 59 18.72 -2.98 -7.13
C ARG A 59 17.51 -2.02 -7.20
N PRO A 60 17.68 -0.67 -7.24
CA PRO A 60 16.54 0.24 -7.35
C PRO A 60 15.75 0.05 -8.64
N ARG A 61 16.44 -0.25 -9.76
CA ARG A 61 15.80 -0.48 -11.06
C ARG A 61 15.00 -1.78 -11.08
N VAL A 62 15.55 -2.85 -10.49
CA VAL A 62 14.87 -4.15 -10.40
C VAL A 62 13.60 -4.04 -9.57
N VAL A 63 13.67 -3.33 -8.45
CA VAL A 63 12.50 -3.10 -7.60
C VAL A 63 11.47 -2.23 -8.28
N ALA A 64 11.89 -1.15 -8.95
CA ALA A 64 10.97 -0.32 -9.73
C ALA A 64 10.29 -1.13 -10.85
N LEU A 65 10.99 -2.05 -11.51
CA LEU A 65 10.43 -2.96 -12.50
C LEU A 65 9.36 -3.88 -11.89
N LEU A 66 9.60 -4.44 -10.70
CA LEU A 66 8.62 -5.28 -10.01
C LEU A 66 7.34 -4.50 -9.66
N TYR A 67 7.47 -3.28 -9.19
CA TYR A 67 6.31 -2.42 -8.93
C TYR A 67 5.58 -2.03 -10.21
N PHE A 68 6.32 -1.72 -11.27
CA PHE A 68 5.72 -1.48 -12.58
C PHE A 68 4.93 -2.70 -13.05
N MET A 69 5.51 -3.90 -12.97
CA MET A 69 4.82 -5.14 -13.35
C MET A 69 3.59 -5.42 -12.47
N PHE A 70 3.65 -5.09 -11.18
CA PHE A 70 2.50 -5.19 -10.28
C PHE A 70 1.36 -4.27 -10.72
N LEU A 71 1.61 -2.98 -10.91
CA LEU A 71 0.60 -2.00 -11.33
C LEU A 71 0.09 -2.29 -12.75
N PHE A 72 0.98 -2.67 -13.67
CA PHE A 72 0.62 -3.07 -15.02
C PHE A 72 -0.27 -4.31 -15.01
N GLY A 73 0.11 -5.33 -14.25
CA GLY A 73 -0.69 -6.54 -14.06
C GLY A 73 -2.07 -6.26 -13.47
N MET A 74 -2.14 -5.35 -12.48
CA MET A 74 -3.41 -4.91 -11.91
C MET A 74 -4.30 -4.23 -12.95
N GLY A 75 -3.75 -3.31 -13.76
CA GLY A 75 -4.50 -2.64 -14.83
C GLY A 75 -4.98 -3.61 -15.91
N VAL A 76 -4.11 -4.50 -16.38
CA VAL A 76 -4.48 -5.54 -17.36
C VAL A 76 -5.55 -6.48 -16.80
N SER A 77 -5.40 -6.91 -15.54
CA SER A 77 -6.39 -7.77 -14.89
C SER A 77 -7.75 -7.08 -14.77
N ALA A 78 -7.78 -5.79 -14.42
CA ALA A 78 -9.01 -5.01 -14.32
C ALA A 78 -9.75 -4.95 -15.66
N ILE A 79 -9.04 -4.67 -16.77
CA ILE A 79 -9.62 -4.63 -18.12
C ILE A 79 -10.14 -6.01 -18.53
N VAL A 80 -9.34 -7.07 -18.33
CA VAL A 80 -9.74 -8.43 -18.72
C VAL A 80 -10.93 -8.92 -17.91
N ILE A 81 -10.90 -8.73 -16.59
CA ILE A 81 -12.01 -9.14 -15.69
C ILE A 81 -13.25 -8.30 -15.99
N GLY A 82 -13.11 -7.00 -16.21
CA GLY A 82 -14.21 -6.12 -16.59
C GLY A 82 -14.90 -6.59 -17.87
N ALA A 83 -14.14 -6.89 -18.93
CA ALA A 83 -14.67 -7.42 -20.19
C ALA A 83 -15.34 -8.80 -20.01
N LEU A 84 -14.76 -9.67 -19.17
CA LEU A 84 -15.36 -10.98 -18.89
C LEU A 84 -16.66 -10.91 -18.09
N LEU A 85 -16.86 -9.82 -17.32
CA LEU A 85 -18.05 -9.59 -16.49
C LEU A 85 -19.05 -8.61 -17.13
N GLU A 86 -18.89 -8.24 -18.40
CA GLU A 86 -19.81 -7.34 -19.11
C GLU A 86 -21.25 -7.89 -19.07
N ASP A 87 -21.43 -9.18 -19.39
CA ASP A 87 -22.69 -9.89 -19.19
C ASP A 87 -22.71 -10.54 -17.82
N PHE A 88 -22.94 -9.75 -16.78
CA PHE A 88 -22.86 -10.20 -15.40
C PHE A 88 -23.88 -11.30 -15.08
N SER A 89 -23.38 -12.41 -14.51
CA SER A 89 -24.20 -13.42 -13.82
C SER A 89 -23.43 -13.98 -12.63
N LYS A 90 -24.15 -14.50 -11.63
CA LYS A 90 -23.52 -15.14 -10.46
C LYS A 90 -22.59 -16.28 -10.87
N LEU A 91 -23.00 -17.11 -11.84
CA LEU A 91 -22.20 -18.21 -12.37
C LEU A 91 -20.92 -17.67 -13.06
N ARG A 92 -21.06 -16.59 -13.86
CA ARG A 92 -19.92 -16.00 -14.56
C ARG A 92 -18.89 -15.40 -13.58
N LEU A 93 -19.37 -14.76 -12.50
CA LEU A 93 -18.50 -14.29 -11.43
C LEU A 93 -17.69 -15.43 -10.82
N ILE A 94 -18.31 -16.56 -10.49
CA ILE A 94 -17.64 -17.75 -9.98
C ILE A 94 -16.56 -18.23 -10.95
N GLN A 95 -16.90 -18.38 -12.23
CA GLN A 95 -15.99 -18.86 -13.28
C GLN A 95 -14.78 -17.92 -13.43
N VAL A 96 -14.99 -16.61 -13.44
CA VAL A 96 -13.92 -15.61 -13.57
C VAL A 96 -13.01 -15.63 -12.35
N VAL A 97 -13.53 -15.65 -11.13
CA VAL A 97 -12.70 -15.67 -9.91
C VAL A 97 -11.94 -16.99 -9.79
N GLN A 98 -12.57 -18.13 -10.09
CA GLN A 98 -11.88 -19.42 -10.07
C GLN A 98 -10.85 -19.54 -11.20
N GLY A 99 -11.15 -19.03 -12.39
CA GLY A 99 -10.21 -18.92 -13.49
C GLY A 99 -8.98 -18.10 -13.11
N SER A 100 -9.19 -16.98 -12.42
CA SER A 100 -8.11 -16.15 -11.86
C SER A 100 -7.28 -16.90 -10.83
N ALA A 101 -7.90 -17.73 -9.98
CA ALA A 101 -7.19 -18.60 -9.02
C ALA A 101 -6.27 -19.60 -9.73
N VAL A 102 -6.78 -20.29 -10.76
CA VAL A 102 -6.00 -21.24 -11.56
C VAL A 102 -4.84 -20.55 -12.28
N LEU A 103 -5.12 -19.40 -12.92
CA LEU A 103 -4.09 -18.59 -13.59
C LEU A 103 -3.00 -18.14 -12.61
N THR A 104 -3.39 -17.65 -11.44
CA THR A 104 -2.46 -17.26 -10.37
C THR A 104 -1.58 -18.44 -9.93
N LEU A 105 -2.16 -19.64 -9.75
CA LEU A 105 -1.41 -20.84 -9.42
C LEU A 105 -0.38 -21.17 -10.50
N ILE A 106 -0.78 -21.19 -11.77
CA ILE A 106 0.09 -21.51 -12.91
C ILE A 106 1.24 -20.50 -13.00
N LEU A 107 0.94 -19.19 -12.93
CA LEU A 107 1.95 -18.13 -13.00
C LEU A 107 2.95 -18.22 -11.83
N ASN A 108 2.48 -18.51 -10.61
CA ASN A 108 3.37 -18.70 -9.47
C ASN A 108 4.25 -19.94 -9.62
N LEU A 109 3.72 -21.06 -10.12
CA LEU A 109 4.53 -22.26 -10.40
C LEU A 109 5.62 -21.99 -11.43
N ILE A 110 5.28 -21.25 -12.51
CA ILE A 110 6.26 -20.81 -13.52
C ILE A 110 7.30 -19.89 -12.89
N ALA A 111 6.86 -18.91 -12.08
CA ALA A 111 7.75 -17.95 -11.46
C ALA A 111 8.75 -18.57 -10.50
N VAL A 112 8.35 -19.62 -9.75
CA VAL A 112 9.23 -20.32 -8.80
C VAL A 112 10.16 -21.32 -9.51
N TRP A 113 9.86 -21.71 -10.75
CA TRP A 113 10.62 -22.71 -11.47
C TRP A 113 12.08 -22.29 -11.70
N ARG A 114 13.01 -23.07 -11.13
CA ARG A 114 14.48 -22.87 -11.26
C ARG A 114 15.01 -21.51 -10.78
N GLN A 115 14.31 -20.83 -9.88
CA GLN A 115 14.76 -19.55 -9.34
C GLN A 115 16.04 -19.67 -8.50
N GLU A 116 16.15 -20.72 -7.68
CA GLU A 116 17.30 -20.94 -6.80
C GLU A 116 17.73 -22.39 -6.75
N ARG A 117 19.05 -22.62 -6.56
CA ARG A 117 19.54 -23.94 -6.16
C ARG A 117 19.23 -24.16 -4.70
N ILE A 118 18.63 -25.28 -4.36
CA ILE A 118 18.36 -25.68 -2.98
C ILE A 118 19.71 -25.99 -2.32
N ILE A 119 20.22 -25.07 -1.52
CA ILE A 119 21.39 -25.32 -0.67
C ILE A 119 20.87 -25.77 0.68
N ILE A 120 20.93 -27.08 0.96
CA ILE A 120 20.54 -27.63 2.25
C ILE A 120 21.65 -27.30 3.25
N ILE A 121 21.48 -26.23 4.02
CA ILE A 121 22.36 -25.90 5.15
C ILE A 121 21.90 -26.74 6.33
N LYS A 122 22.52 -27.92 6.53
CA LYS A 122 22.15 -28.91 7.57
C LYS A 122 22.14 -28.40 9.02
N ASN A 123 22.68 -27.21 9.32
CA ASN A 123 22.83 -26.67 10.67
C ASN A 123 21.99 -25.41 10.97
N ALA A 124 21.03 -25.03 10.10
CA ALA A 124 20.28 -23.79 10.28
C ALA A 124 19.00 -23.92 11.13
N MET A 125 18.51 -25.14 11.36
CA MET A 125 17.18 -25.37 11.94
C MET A 125 17.05 -25.09 13.46
N ASN A 126 18.13 -25.12 14.24
CA ASN A 126 18.03 -24.98 15.70
C ASN A 126 18.32 -23.57 16.26
N LYS A 127 18.41 -22.54 15.44
CA LYS A 127 18.70 -21.15 15.90
C LYS A 127 17.77 -20.09 15.31
N SER A 128 16.65 -20.44 14.67
CA SER A 128 15.88 -19.46 13.88
C SER A 128 14.96 -18.55 14.71
N GLU A 129 14.30 -19.06 15.73
CA GLU A 129 13.32 -18.27 16.51
C GLU A 129 14.01 -17.25 17.42
N ASP A 130 15.02 -17.66 18.18
CA ASP A 130 15.81 -16.73 19.02
C ASP A 130 16.49 -15.63 18.17
N ARG A 131 16.91 -15.97 16.97
CA ARG A 131 17.49 -15.01 16.03
C ARG A 131 16.49 -13.96 15.54
N PHE A 132 15.23 -14.35 15.27
CA PHE A 132 14.23 -13.41 14.81
C PHE A 132 13.92 -12.37 15.89
N PHE A 133 13.60 -12.78 17.11
CA PHE A 133 13.29 -11.87 18.21
C PHE A 133 14.44 -10.95 18.58
N ILE A 134 15.68 -11.47 18.59
CA ILE A 134 16.89 -10.66 18.83
C ILE A 134 17.05 -9.63 17.69
N SER A 135 16.89 -10.04 16.44
CA SER A 135 16.98 -9.14 15.29
C SER A 135 15.89 -8.09 15.30
N TRP A 136 14.66 -8.46 15.64
CA TRP A 136 13.52 -7.57 15.79
C TRP A 136 13.75 -6.53 16.89
N LYS A 137 14.17 -6.96 18.08
CA LYS A 137 14.49 -6.06 19.18
C LYS A 137 15.59 -5.07 18.80
N LYS A 138 16.64 -5.53 18.11
CA LYS A 138 17.72 -4.69 17.61
C LYS A 138 17.24 -3.71 16.54
N PHE A 139 16.37 -4.15 15.64
CA PHE A 139 15.82 -3.33 14.58
C PHE A 139 14.95 -2.19 15.12
N ILE A 140 14.04 -2.48 16.06
CA ILE A 140 13.18 -1.46 16.69
C ILE A 140 13.99 -0.52 17.59
N SER A 141 15.07 -1.00 18.21
CA SER A 141 15.94 -0.16 19.06
C SER A 141 16.76 0.84 18.25
N ASP A 142 16.95 0.60 16.95
CA ASP A 142 17.58 1.59 16.05
C ASP A 142 16.55 2.65 15.66
N ARG A 143 16.81 3.90 16.03
CA ARG A 143 15.89 5.02 15.81
C ARG A 143 15.49 5.20 14.33
N LYS A 144 16.40 4.94 13.39
CA LYS A 144 16.11 5.09 11.94
C LYS A 144 15.15 4.03 11.46
N SER A 145 15.42 2.78 11.84
CA SER A 145 14.58 1.64 11.50
C SER A 145 13.18 1.80 12.08
N ASN A 146 13.10 2.17 13.35
CA ASN A 146 11.83 2.42 14.03
C ASN A 146 11.04 3.57 13.38
N SER A 147 11.69 4.73 13.14
CA SER A 147 11.05 5.86 12.46
C SER A 147 10.56 5.49 11.07
N LEU A 148 11.34 4.69 10.30
CA LEU A 148 10.92 4.24 8.98
C LEU A 148 9.62 3.42 9.07
N ILE A 149 9.53 2.45 9.98
CA ILE A 149 8.35 1.59 10.16
C ILE A 149 7.11 2.43 10.47
N TRP A 150 7.23 3.41 11.38
CA TRP A 150 6.10 4.28 11.71
C TRP A 150 5.68 5.20 10.57
N VAL A 151 6.63 5.73 9.77
CA VAL A 151 6.32 6.52 8.58
C VAL A 151 5.60 5.65 7.54
N VAL A 152 6.06 4.42 7.31
CA VAL A 152 5.39 3.47 6.40
C VAL A 152 3.99 3.15 6.89
N PHE A 153 3.83 2.84 8.17
CA PHE A 153 2.54 2.50 8.77
C PHE A 153 1.52 3.63 8.61
N TRP A 154 1.83 4.84 9.13
CA TRP A 154 0.90 5.95 9.12
C TRP A 154 0.59 6.44 7.71
N GLY A 155 1.59 6.51 6.84
CA GLY A 155 1.38 6.95 5.47
C GLY A 155 0.59 5.94 4.64
N THR A 156 0.84 4.63 4.81
CA THR A 156 0.02 3.61 4.13
C THR A 156 -1.40 3.61 4.65
N LEU A 157 -1.59 3.69 5.98
CA LEU A 157 -2.91 3.80 6.58
C LEU A 157 -3.68 5.00 6.01
N ALA A 158 -3.03 6.17 5.94
CA ALA A 158 -3.64 7.40 5.42
C ALA A 158 -4.08 7.27 3.96
N PHE A 159 -3.29 6.63 3.10
CA PHE A 159 -3.63 6.47 1.68
C PHE A 159 -4.57 5.31 1.39
N SER A 160 -4.80 4.39 2.35
CA SER A 160 -5.60 3.17 2.11
C SER A 160 -7.02 3.24 2.65
N MET A 161 -7.37 4.22 3.49
CA MET A 161 -8.75 4.33 4.00
C MET A 161 -9.76 4.56 2.87
N GLN A 162 -9.38 5.29 1.83
CA GLN A 162 -10.21 5.60 0.67
C GLN A 162 -10.43 4.40 -0.28
N ASP A 163 -9.64 3.32 -0.18
CA ASP A 163 -9.67 2.23 -1.17
C ASP A 163 -11.05 1.57 -1.31
N VAL A 164 -11.82 1.49 -0.23
CA VAL A 164 -13.21 0.98 -0.25
C VAL A 164 -14.27 2.08 -0.33
N LEU A 165 -13.88 3.35 -0.27
CA LEU A 165 -14.82 4.47 -0.19
C LEU A 165 -14.92 5.26 -1.49
N LEU A 166 -13.86 5.24 -2.30
CA LEU A 166 -13.76 6.10 -3.46
C LEU A 166 -14.87 5.78 -4.49
N GLU A 167 -14.99 4.53 -4.92
CA GLU A 167 -16.02 4.15 -5.90
C GLU A 167 -17.45 4.36 -5.38
N PRO A 168 -17.82 3.92 -4.15
CA PRO A 168 -19.14 4.22 -3.58
C PRO A 168 -19.43 5.71 -3.44
N TYR A 169 -18.45 6.55 -3.12
CA TYR A 169 -18.65 8.01 -3.09
C TYR A 169 -19.04 8.54 -4.47
N GLY A 170 -18.32 8.12 -5.52
CA GLY A 170 -18.64 8.49 -6.89
C GLY A 170 -20.06 8.12 -7.30
N GLY A 171 -20.48 6.88 -7.01
CA GLY A 171 -21.83 6.40 -7.34
C GLY A 171 -22.94 7.01 -6.48
N GLN A 172 -22.77 7.03 -5.15
CA GLN A 172 -23.84 7.45 -4.22
C GLN A 172 -23.96 8.96 -4.07
N ILE A 173 -22.86 9.70 -4.15
CA ILE A 173 -22.85 11.14 -3.86
C ILE A 173 -22.78 11.98 -5.13
N LEU A 174 -21.99 11.55 -6.12
CA LEU A 174 -21.85 12.29 -7.39
C LEU A 174 -22.74 11.76 -8.49
N GLY A 175 -23.48 10.66 -8.26
CA GLY A 175 -24.41 10.06 -9.24
C GLY A 175 -23.72 9.49 -10.48
N LEU A 176 -22.43 9.11 -10.36
CA LEU A 176 -21.66 8.56 -11.47
C LEU A 176 -22.13 7.13 -11.81
N SER A 177 -22.06 6.77 -13.08
CA SER A 177 -22.34 5.41 -13.53
C SER A 177 -21.31 4.41 -13.02
N VAL A 178 -21.63 3.11 -13.05
CA VAL A 178 -20.69 2.03 -12.71
C VAL A 178 -19.47 2.06 -13.64
N SER A 179 -19.67 2.38 -14.91
CA SER A 179 -18.56 2.55 -15.87
C SER A 179 -17.63 3.66 -15.46
N ASP A 180 -18.17 4.81 -15.06
CA ASP A 180 -17.37 5.97 -14.63
C ASP A 180 -16.58 5.67 -13.35
N THR A 181 -17.20 4.98 -12.39
CA THR A 181 -16.51 4.59 -11.15
C THR A 181 -15.45 3.52 -11.40
N THR A 182 -15.65 2.60 -12.33
CA THR A 182 -14.62 1.63 -12.74
C THR A 182 -13.41 2.32 -13.37
N ASN A 183 -13.62 3.39 -14.14
CA ASN A 183 -12.54 4.18 -14.72
C ASN A 183 -11.64 4.87 -13.67
N LEU A 184 -12.15 5.09 -12.45
CA LEU A 184 -11.36 5.66 -11.37
C LEU A 184 -10.15 4.81 -11.00
N THR A 185 -10.32 3.50 -10.94
CA THR A 185 -9.21 2.57 -10.68
C THR A 185 -8.12 2.73 -11.74
N GLY A 186 -8.51 2.95 -13.02
CA GLY A 186 -7.57 3.26 -14.10
C GLY A 186 -6.85 4.60 -13.89
N ILE A 187 -7.58 5.66 -13.53
CA ILE A 187 -7.02 7.00 -13.26
C ILE A 187 -6.06 6.95 -12.07
N TRP A 188 -6.45 6.28 -10.99
CA TRP A 188 -5.59 6.05 -9.83
C TRP A 188 -4.30 5.30 -10.21
N ALA A 189 -4.42 4.23 -11.02
CA ALA A 189 -3.27 3.44 -11.47
C ALA A 189 -2.32 4.25 -12.36
N ILE A 190 -2.85 5.09 -13.25
CA ILE A 190 -2.04 6.02 -14.06
C ILE A 190 -1.28 6.97 -13.13
N GLY A 191 -1.96 7.57 -12.16
CA GLY A 191 -1.33 8.42 -11.16
C GLY A 191 -0.19 7.68 -10.44
N ALA A 192 -0.46 6.47 -9.94
CA ALA A 192 0.52 5.65 -9.23
C ALA A 192 1.74 5.31 -10.11
N LEU A 193 1.54 4.98 -11.38
CA LEU A 193 2.63 4.74 -12.34
C LEU A 193 3.49 5.99 -12.57
N LEU A 194 2.88 7.15 -12.70
CA LEU A 194 3.60 8.43 -12.84
C LEU A 194 4.42 8.75 -11.58
N GLY A 195 3.84 8.54 -10.40
CA GLY A 195 4.54 8.71 -9.11
C GLY A 195 5.72 7.76 -8.97
N LEU A 196 5.53 6.48 -9.32
CA LEU A 196 6.58 5.46 -9.35
C LEU A 196 7.71 5.86 -10.32
N ALA A 197 7.38 6.31 -11.53
CA ALA A 197 8.37 6.73 -12.52
C ALA A 197 9.22 7.90 -12.01
N LEU A 198 8.60 8.87 -11.35
CA LEU A 198 9.32 9.99 -10.74
C LEU A 198 10.23 9.51 -9.60
N ALA A 199 9.77 8.63 -8.71
CA ALA A 199 10.58 8.06 -7.65
C ALA A 199 11.80 7.32 -8.21
N ALA A 200 11.61 6.49 -9.24
CA ALA A 200 12.67 5.70 -9.87
C ALA A 200 13.73 6.59 -10.53
N ASN A 201 13.33 7.67 -11.21
CA ASN A 201 14.23 8.61 -11.87
C ASN A 201 15.08 9.41 -10.85
N ASN A 202 14.50 9.79 -9.72
CA ASN A 202 15.14 10.57 -8.68
C ASN A 202 15.87 9.72 -7.60
N SER A 203 16.00 8.41 -7.78
CA SER A 203 16.46 7.45 -6.76
C SER A 203 17.95 7.55 -6.40
N LYS A 204 18.75 8.42 -7.04
CA LYS A 204 20.22 8.49 -6.89
C LYS A 204 20.72 8.86 -5.48
N LYS A 205 19.85 9.45 -4.62
CA LYS A 205 20.22 9.86 -3.25
C LYS A 205 19.06 9.60 -2.28
N THR A 206 19.34 9.04 -1.10
CA THR A 206 18.34 8.83 -0.02
C THR A 206 17.62 10.12 0.37
N ILE A 207 18.29 11.26 0.33
CA ILE A 207 17.69 12.58 0.61
C ILE A 207 16.64 12.95 -0.44
N SER A 208 16.88 12.63 -1.72
CA SER A 208 15.88 12.83 -2.77
C SER A 208 14.64 11.98 -2.51
N SER A 209 14.78 10.75 -1.99
CA SER A 209 13.65 9.89 -1.65
C SER A 209 12.83 10.44 -0.49
N VAL A 210 13.45 11.07 0.53
CA VAL A 210 12.70 11.76 1.60
C VAL A 210 11.93 12.94 1.03
N SER A 211 12.54 13.77 0.17
CA SER A 211 11.86 14.89 -0.49
C SER A 211 10.69 14.42 -1.35
N ASN A 212 10.88 13.33 -2.12
CA ASN A 212 9.81 12.73 -2.92
C ASN A 212 8.65 12.24 -2.04
N ALA A 213 8.95 11.59 -0.90
CA ALA A 213 7.92 11.17 0.05
C ALA A 213 7.16 12.36 0.66
N MET A 214 7.83 13.49 0.96
CA MET A 214 7.16 14.72 1.39
C MET A 214 6.24 15.28 0.30
N THR A 215 6.72 15.37 -0.94
CA THR A 215 5.91 15.81 -2.09
C THR A 215 4.69 14.91 -2.29
N ALA A 216 4.86 13.60 -2.15
CA ALA A 216 3.77 12.63 -2.25
C ALA A 216 2.66 12.91 -1.22
N LEU A 217 3.04 13.15 0.04
CA LEU A 217 2.10 13.47 1.12
C LEU A 217 1.38 14.79 0.86
N LEU A 218 2.08 15.83 0.41
CA LEU A 218 1.47 17.12 0.06
C LEU A 218 0.48 16.99 -1.11
N LEU A 219 0.81 16.21 -2.14
CA LEU A 219 -0.11 15.93 -3.24
C LEU A 219 -1.30 15.08 -2.78
N GLY A 220 -1.12 14.18 -1.81
CA GLY A 220 -2.21 13.48 -1.16
C GLY A 220 -3.21 14.44 -0.49
N ILE A 221 -2.73 15.45 0.25
CA ILE A 221 -3.60 16.49 0.84
C ILE A 221 -4.40 17.22 -0.24
N VAL A 222 -3.73 17.61 -1.34
CA VAL A 222 -4.42 18.27 -2.47
C VAL A 222 -5.46 17.34 -3.09
N GLY A 223 -5.13 16.06 -3.28
CA GLY A 223 -6.02 15.04 -3.83
C GLY A 223 -7.27 14.83 -2.98
N PHE A 224 -7.12 14.59 -1.68
CA PHE A 224 -8.26 14.42 -0.76
C PHE A 224 -9.09 15.70 -0.66
N SER A 225 -8.45 16.87 -0.63
CA SER A 225 -9.16 18.14 -0.65
C SER A 225 -9.98 18.31 -1.92
N ALA A 226 -9.44 17.97 -3.09
CA ALA A 226 -10.17 18.03 -4.35
C ALA A 226 -11.42 17.10 -4.32
N ILE A 227 -11.30 15.88 -3.75
CA ILE A 227 -12.45 14.98 -3.59
C ILE A 227 -13.50 15.57 -2.65
N ILE A 228 -13.09 16.13 -1.50
CA ILE A 228 -14.00 16.75 -0.53
C ILE A 228 -14.80 17.87 -1.20
N PHE A 229 -14.15 18.71 -2.00
CA PHE A 229 -14.79 19.84 -2.67
C PHE A 229 -15.60 19.46 -3.92
N SER A 230 -15.43 18.26 -4.46
CA SER A 230 -16.12 17.80 -5.68
C SER A 230 -17.64 17.80 -5.56
N SER A 231 -18.18 17.38 -4.42
CA SER A 231 -19.64 17.32 -4.16
C SER A 231 -20.24 18.71 -3.88
N PRO A 232 -19.72 19.53 -2.95
CA PRO A 232 -20.27 20.87 -2.73
C PRO A 232 -20.23 21.79 -3.95
N MET A 233 -19.21 21.63 -4.81
CA MET A 233 -19.08 22.41 -6.05
C MET A 233 -19.82 21.79 -7.23
N GLN A 234 -20.39 20.59 -7.06
CA GLN A 234 -21.02 19.80 -8.12
C GLN A 234 -20.14 19.68 -9.38
N PHE A 235 -18.84 19.49 -9.17
CA PHE A 235 -17.86 19.47 -10.23
C PHE A 235 -17.07 18.15 -10.23
N PRO A 236 -17.58 17.10 -10.93
CA PRO A 236 -16.99 15.77 -10.97
C PRO A 236 -15.53 15.72 -11.42
N PHE A 237 -15.07 16.71 -12.19
CA PHE A 237 -13.67 16.81 -12.61
C PHE A 237 -12.71 16.88 -11.42
N LEU A 238 -13.07 17.57 -10.33
CA LEU A 238 -12.25 17.60 -9.11
C LEU A 238 -12.09 16.20 -8.49
N TYR A 239 -13.09 15.37 -8.59
CA TYR A 239 -13.05 14.01 -8.10
C TYR A 239 -12.05 13.15 -8.90
N TYR A 240 -12.08 13.22 -10.23
CA TYR A 240 -11.11 12.52 -11.08
C TYR A 240 -9.68 13.05 -10.88
N LEU A 241 -9.52 14.37 -10.78
CA LEU A 241 -8.22 14.99 -10.53
C LEU A 241 -7.69 14.63 -9.14
N GLY A 242 -8.55 14.60 -8.12
CA GLY A 242 -8.22 14.16 -6.78
C GLY A 242 -7.75 12.70 -6.76
N THR A 243 -8.46 11.82 -7.45
CA THR A 243 -8.10 10.40 -7.62
C THR A 243 -6.73 10.22 -8.27
N LEU A 244 -6.44 11.01 -9.32
CA LEU A 244 -5.13 11.01 -9.98
C LEU A 244 -4.01 11.42 -9.01
N PHE A 245 -4.22 12.48 -8.22
CA PHE A 245 -3.23 12.95 -7.24
C PHE A 245 -3.03 11.99 -6.08
N ILE A 246 -4.08 11.33 -5.61
CA ILE A 246 -3.97 10.29 -4.58
C ILE A 246 -3.17 9.12 -5.12
N GLY A 247 -3.47 8.63 -6.34
CA GLY A 247 -2.70 7.58 -7.00
C GLY A 247 -1.22 7.97 -7.14
N PHE A 248 -0.95 9.18 -7.66
CA PHE A 248 0.41 9.71 -7.81
C PHE A 248 1.14 9.77 -6.46
N GLY A 249 0.48 10.29 -5.42
CA GLY A 249 1.01 10.35 -4.06
C GLY A 249 1.33 8.96 -3.53
N THR A 250 0.41 8.00 -3.67
CA THR A 250 0.60 6.62 -3.21
C THR A 250 1.80 5.94 -3.89
N GLY A 251 1.91 6.05 -5.22
CA GLY A 251 3.03 5.47 -5.97
C GLY A 251 4.37 6.10 -5.62
N LEU A 252 4.41 7.44 -5.57
CA LEU A 252 5.62 8.19 -5.21
C LEU A 252 6.06 7.91 -3.77
N PHE A 253 5.13 7.87 -2.80
CA PHE A 253 5.38 7.59 -1.38
C PHE A 253 5.94 6.18 -1.18
N SER A 254 5.22 5.16 -1.66
CA SER A 254 5.57 3.74 -1.45
C SER A 254 6.96 3.42 -1.98
N VAL A 255 7.28 3.84 -3.20
CA VAL A 255 8.59 3.58 -3.80
C VAL A 255 9.70 4.39 -3.14
N SER A 256 9.43 5.63 -2.75
CA SER A 256 10.42 6.45 -2.04
C SER A 256 10.81 5.84 -0.69
N LEU A 257 9.86 5.35 0.08
CA LEU A 257 10.13 4.66 1.36
C LEU A 257 10.80 3.31 1.16
N LEU A 258 10.46 2.58 0.10
CA LEU A 258 11.14 1.34 -0.24
C LEU A 258 12.62 1.58 -0.57
N ILE A 259 12.95 2.65 -1.31
CA ILE A 259 14.35 3.03 -1.58
C ILE A 259 15.08 3.35 -0.27
N ILE A 260 14.44 4.05 0.67
CA ILE A 260 15.01 4.33 2.00
C ILE A 260 15.21 3.02 2.77
N ALA A 261 14.24 2.09 2.75
CA ALA A 261 14.34 0.77 3.38
C ALA A 261 15.52 -0.04 2.81
N MET A 262 15.70 -0.05 1.49
CA MET A 262 16.83 -0.70 0.82
C MET A 262 18.18 -0.08 1.21
N ALA A 263 18.26 1.24 1.27
CA ALA A 263 19.48 1.94 1.72
C ALA A 263 19.80 1.59 3.18
N LEU A 264 18.79 1.47 4.03
CA LEU A 264 18.92 1.09 5.43
C LEU A 264 19.35 -0.38 5.57
N SER A 265 18.80 -1.27 4.75
CA SER A 265 19.18 -2.71 4.74
C SER A 265 20.65 -2.92 4.41
N SER A 266 21.19 -2.10 3.51
CA SER A 266 22.63 -2.13 3.15
C SER A 266 23.54 -1.58 4.25
N ALA A 267 23.01 -0.76 5.17
CA ALA A 267 23.75 -0.15 6.27
C ALA A 267 23.69 -0.95 7.58
N THR A 268 22.77 -1.90 7.68
CA THR A 268 22.59 -2.77 8.85
C THR A 268 23.15 -4.17 8.60
N LYS A 269 23.56 -4.85 9.67
CA LYS A 269 24.01 -6.27 9.59
C LYS A 269 22.80 -7.26 9.56
N LEU A 270 21.59 -6.72 9.48
CA LEU A 270 20.33 -7.48 9.52
C LEU A 270 19.96 -7.88 8.11
N GLY A 271 20.33 -8.62 7.32
CA GLY A 271 19.97 -8.99 5.93
C GLY A 271 18.83 -8.20 5.27
N SER A 272 18.88 -8.08 3.97
CA SER A 272 17.86 -7.33 3.19
C SER A 272 16.45 -7.90 3.36
N GLY A 273 16.32 -9.21 3.42
CA GLY A 273 15.02 -9.87 3.62
C GLY A 273 14.33 -9.46 4.91
N PHE A 274 15.07 -9.29 6.02
CA PHE A 274 14.49 -8.86 7.29
C PHE A 274 13.98 -7.42 7.23
N VAL A 275 14.77 -6.48 6.71
CA VAL A 275 14.39 -5.06 6.64
C VAL A 275 13.23 -4.83 5.67
N LEU A 276 13.27 -5.45 4.49
CA LEU A 276 12.20 -5.36 3.51
C LEU A 276 10.93 -6.10 3.95
N GLY A 277 11.09 -7.23 4.65
CA GLY A 277 9.97 -7.93 5.30
C GLY A 277 9.28 -7.08 6.36
N SER A 278 10.05 -6.39 7.20
CA SER A 278 9.51 -5.47 8.22
C SER A 278 8.79 -4.27 7.58
N TRP A 279 9.35 -3.71 6.50
CA TRP A 279 8.72 -2.66 5.71
C TRP A 279 7.40 -3.15 5.10
N GLY A 280 7.40 -4.33 4.45
CA GLY A 280 6.20 -4.91 3.85
C GLY A 280 5.13 -5.27 4.86
N ALA A 281 5.51 -5.78 6.03
CA ALA A 281 4.57 -6.05 7.14
C ALA A 281 3.92 -4.76 7.66
N SER A 282 4.71 -3.69 7.83
CA SER A 282 4.18 -2.39 8.25
C SER A 282 3.19 -1.82 7.22
N GLN A 283 3.51 -1.94 5.93
CA GLN A 283 2.63 -1.55 4.84
C GLN A 283 1.32 -2.35 4.85
N ALA A 284 1.41 -3.68 4.95
CA ALA A 284 0.24 -4.56 4.96
C ALA A 284 -0.70 -4.28 6.15
N ILE A 285 -0.12 -4.10 7.34
CA ILE A 285 -0.89 -3.76 8.55
C ILE A 285 -1.52 -2.39 8.41
N GLY A 286 -0.77 -1.38 7.93
CA GLY A 286 -1.27 -0.03 7.69
C GLY A 286 -2.42 0.00 6.69
N ALA A 287 -2.30 -0.71 5.56
CA ALA A 287 -3.34 -0.81 4.56
C ALA A 287 -4.59 -1.53 5.09
N GLY A 288 -4.42 -2.70 5.71
CA GLY A 288 -5.55 -3.47 6.24
C GLY A 288 -6.32 -2.72 7.32
N LEU A 289 -5.62 -2.07 8.26
CA LEU A 289 -6.25 -1.23 9.28
C LEU A 289 -6.88 0.02 8.66
N GLY A 290 -6.23 0.66 7.69
CA GLY A 290 -6.77 1.82 6.98
C GLY A 290 -8.13 1.50 6.35
N ILE A 291 -8.19 0.46 5.53
CA ILE A 291 -9.42 0.01 4.87
C ILE A 291 -10.52 -0.30 5.90
N ALA A 292 -10.20 -1.09 6.94
CA ALA A 292 -11.17 -1.49 7.96
C ALA A 292 -11.70 -0.29 8.76
N ILE A 293 -10.80 0.57 9.24
CA ILE A 293 -11.14 1.76 10.03
C ILE A 293 -11.91 2.76 9.17
N GLY A 294 -11.50 2.97 7.90
CA GLY A 294 -12.18 3.86 6.96
C GLY A 294 -13.64 3.46 6.75
N GLY A 295 -13.89 2.19 6.46
CA GLY A 295 -15.25 1.66 6.28
C GLY A 295 -16.10 1.79 7.54
N ILE A 296 -15.58 1.34 8.68
CA ILE A 296 -16.30 1.38 9.98
C ILE A 296 -16.64 2.81 10.39
N ILE A 297 -15.67 3.72 10.32
CA ILE A 297 -15.89 5.13 10.69
C ILE A 297 -16.91 5.77 9.76
N ARG A 298 -16.78 5.54 8.44
CA ARG A 298 -17.74 6.05 7.47
C ARG A 298 -19.17 5.63 7.82
N ASP A 299 -19.40 4.35 8.14
CA ASP A 299 -20.74 3.82 8.44
C ASP A 299 -21.29 4.36 9.76
N ILE A 300 -20.44 4.45 10.80
CA ILE A 300 -20.85 5.01 12.10
C ILE A 300 -21.23 6.48 11.94
N VAL A 301 -20.34 7.28 11.33
CA VAL A 301 -20.57 8.72 11.16
C VAL A 301 -21.77 8.98 10.26
N ASN A 302 -21.93 8.21 9.18
CA ASN A 302 -23.10 8.33 8.30
C ASN A 302 -24.42 8.01 9.03
N LYS A 303 -24.46 6.95 9.85
CA LYS A 303 -25.61 6.61 10.68
C LYS A 303 -25.93 7.71 11.70
N MET A 304 -24.93 8.31 12.31
CA MET A 304 -25.12 9.45 13.23
C MET A 304 -25.66 10.67 12.48
N ALA A 305 -25.13 10.99 11.29
CA ALA A 305 -25.60 12.09 10.47
C ALA A 305 -27.08 11.92 10.10
N LEU A 306 -27.46 10.78 9.57
CA LEU A 306 -28.85 10.48 9.17
C LEU A 306 -29.84 10.45 10.34
N ASN A 307 -29.36 10.22 11.57
CA ASN A 307 -30.18 10.31 12.78
C ASN A 307 -30.22 11.73 13.39
N GLY A 308 -29.70 12.74 12.67
CA GLY A 308 -29.78 14.14 13.09
C GLY A 308 -28.83 14.58 14.21
N TYR A 309 -27.85 13.71 14.64
CA TYR A 309 -26.91 14.06 15.72
C TYR A 309 -26.06 15.29 15.42
N PHE A 310 -25.84 15.61 14.14
CA PHE A 310 -25.05 16.78 13.72
C PHE A 310 -25.92 17.96 13.27
N GLY A 311 -27.26 17.87 13.43
CA GLY A 311 -28.22 18.87 12.99
C GLY A 311 -28.66 18.67 11.55
N SER A 312 -29.83 19.26 11.20
CA SER A 312 -30.54 19.01 9.92
C SER A 312 -29.71 19.33 8.67
N THR A 313 -28.78 20.27 8.76
CA THR A 313 -27.89 20.64 7.63
C THR A 313 -26.97 19.49 7.22
N PHE A 314 -26.68 18.58 8.14
CA PHE A 314 -25.75 17.45 7.92
C PHE A 314 -26.46 16.10 7.76
N GLU A 315 -27.77 16.07 7.61
CA GLU A 315 -28.55 14.85 7.37
C GLU A 315 -28.44 14.40 5.92
N ASN A 316 -27.22 14.00 5.52
CA ASN A 316 -26.97 13.49 4.17
C ASN A 316 -25.90 12.40 4.16
N ASN A 317 -25.90 11.57 3.11
CA ASN A 317 -25.01 10.43 2.95
C ASN A 317 -23.55 10.80 2.69
N SER A 318 -23.22 12.05 2.40
CA SER A 318 -21.83 12.45 2.11
C SER A 318 -20.96 12.62 3.37
N ILE A 319 -21.61 12.86 4.53
CA ILE A 319 -20.90 13.24 5.77
C ILE A 319 -19.95 12.16 6.24
N GLY A 320 -20.34 10.89 6.19
CA GLY A 320 -19.48 9.78 6.54
C GLY A 320 -18.21 9.72 5.67
N TYR A 321 -18.34 9.93 4.37
CA TYR A 321 -17.22 9.97 3.43
C TYR A 321 -16.30 11.17 3.68
N ILE A 322 -16.89 12.37 3.78
CA ILE A 322 -16.15 13.61 4.01
C ILE A 322 -15.36 13.55 5.31
N PHE A 323 -15.94 12.97 6.37
CA PHE A 323 -15.26 12.79 7.64
C PHE A 323 -14.02 11.90 7.50
N VAL A 324 -14.11 10.77 6.77
CA VAL A 324 -12.97 9.89 6.56
C VAL A 324 -11.89 10.58 5.73
N TYR A 325 -12.22 11.32 4.68
CA TYR A 325 -11.24 12.07 3.88
C TYR A 325 -10.50 13.13 4.72
N HIS A 326 -11.18 13.79 5.68
CA HIS A 326 -10.50 14.67 6.63
C HIS A 326 -9.57 13.91 7.59
N LEU A 327 -9.96 12.72 8.00
CA LEU A 327 -9.13 11.87 8.84
C LEU A 327 -7.88 11.38 8.09
N GLU A 328 -7.98 11.08 6.81
CA GLU A 328 -6.83 10.78 5.94
C GLU A 328 -5.85 11.96 5.86
N ILE A 329 -6.36 13.16 5.66
CA ILE A 329 -5.55 14.39 5.70
C ILE A 329 -4.84 14.54 7.06
N LEU A 330 -5.55 14.28 8.17
CA LEU A 330 -4.94 14.30 9.51
C LEU A 330 -3.81 13.27 9.64
N PHE A 331 -4.01 12.04 9.17
CA PHE A 331 -2.96 11.01 9.19
C PHE A 331 -1.79 11.34 8.26
N ILE A 332 -2.03 12.03 7.14
CA ILE A 332 -0.95 12.57 6.31
C ILE A 332 -0.12 13.60 7.09
N PHE A 333 -0.73 14.51 7.87
CA PHE A 333 0.03 15.43 8.73
C PHE A 333 0.86 14.70 9.79
N ILE A 334 0.32 13.67 10.42
CA ILE A 334 1.07 12.82 11.36
C ILE A 334 2.26 12.17 10.65
N THR A 335 2.04 11.68 9.43
CA THR A 335 3.09 11.07 8.61
C THR A 335 4.16 12.07 8.21
N LEU A 336 3.80 13.32 7.87
CA LEU A 336 4.76 14.40 7.58
C LEU A 336 5.66 14.71 8.78
N ILE A 337 5.09 14.75 9.99
CA ILE A 337 5.87 14.95 11.23
C ILE A 337 6.84 13.77 11.43
N ALA A 338 6.34 12.54 11.30
CA ALA A 338 7.17 11.33 11.44
C ALA A 338 8.29 11.27 10.39
N LEU A 339 7.99 11.67 9.14
CA LEU A 339 8.97 11.74 8.05
C LEU A 339 10.03 12.83 8.29
N GLY A 340 9.64 13.96 8.90
CA GLY A 340 10.57 14.99 9.35
C GLY A 340 11.57 14.46 10.38
N MET A 341 11.09 13.69 11.37
CA MET A 341 11.95 13.02 12.35
C MET A 341 12.90 12.01 11.69
N LEU A 342 12.40 11.19 10.77
CA LEU A 342 13.23 10.25 10.01
C LEU A 342 14.31 10.99 9.20
N SER A 343 13.96 12.09 8.55
CA SER A 343 14.91 12.93 7.80
C SER A 343 16.07 13.44 8.66
N GLN A 344 15.75 13.93 9.86
CA GLN A 344 16.77 14.38 10.82
C GLN A 344 17.72 13.25 11.23
N GLU A 345 17.19 12.07 11.53
CA GLU A 345 18.02 10.90 11.91
C GLU A 345 18.91 10.41 10.75
N LEU A 346 18.44 10.51 9.50
CA LEU A 346 19.22 10.18 8.32
C LEU A 346 20.35 11.18 8.08
N ASN A 347 20.14 12.49 8.35
CA ASN A 347 21.12 13.56 8.15
C ASN A 347 22.19 13.62 9.23
N LYS A 348 21.93 13.26 10.49
CA LYS A 348 22.93 13.25 11.59
C LYS A 348 24.19 12.45 11.24
N ARG A 349 24.07 11.37 10.48
CA ARG A 349 25.22 10.55 10.05
C ARG A 349 26.12 11.27 9.04
N LYS A 350 25.53 12.14 8.20
CA LYS A 350 26.28 12.89 7.18
C LYS A 350 27.15 13.97 7.82
N ILE A 351 26.63 14.64 8.84
CA ILE A 351 27.36 15.67 9.61
C ILE A 351 28.50 15.01 10.38
N LYS A 352 28.28 13.85 11.02
CA LYS A 352 29.31 13.13 11.77
C LYS A 352 30.44 12.61 10.87
N ASN A 353 30.13 12.13 9.67
CA ASN A 353 31.14 11.67 8.70
C ASN A 353 31.91 12.82 8.02
N ASN A 354 31.27 13.99 7.83
CA ASN A 354 31.94 15.17 7.30
C ASN A 354 32.76 15.90 8.39
N GLY A 355 32.33 15.83 9.65
CA GLY A 355 33.09 16.38 10.78
C GLY A 355 34.33 15.55 11.16
N GLN A 356 34.42 14.27 10.76
CA GLN A 356 35.60 13.44 10.89
C GLN A 356 36.64 13.64 9.76
N LYS A 357 36.32 14.37 8.71
CA LYS A 357 37.26 15.02 7.81
C LYS A 357 37.61 16.40 8.38
N SER A 358 37.93 16.45 9.66
CA SER A 358 38.47 17.64 10.30
C SER A 358 39.88 17.85 9.82
N PHE A 359 40.12 19.01 9.26
CA PHE A 359 41.37 19.71 9.12
C PHE A 359 42.50 19.12 10.04
N GLY A 360 43.28 18.21 9.49
CA GLY A 360 44.50 17.80 10.12
C GLY A 360 45.52 18.88 9.85
N LEU A 361 46.18 19.39 10.91
CA LEU A 361 47.31 20.35 10.85
C LEU A 361 48.49 19.86 10.02
N THR A 362 48.38 18.73 9.32
CA THR A 362 49.40 18.12 8.45
C THR A 362 49.30 18.55 6.97
N GLU A 363 48.36 19.40 6.59
CA GLU A 363 48.23 19.93 5.22
C GLU A 363 48.59 21.41 5.08
N ILE A 364 49.44 21.95 5.96
CA ILE A 364 50.03 23.26 5.75
C ILE A 364 51.31 23.05 4.92
N PRO A 365 51.39 23.54 3.66
CA PRO A 365 52.63 23.51 2.92
C PRO A 365 53.65 24.40 3.63
N SER A 366 54.79 23.81 3.97
CA SER A 366 55.98 24.50 4.50
C SER A 366 56.64 25.36 3.44
#